data_4ab1ac7be7775ba14b0253ee286027f4
#
_entry.id   4ab1ac7be7775ba14b0253ee286027f4
#
_cell.length_a   1.000
_cell.length_b   1.000
_cell.length_c   1.000
_cell.angle_alpha   90.00
_cell.angle_beta   90.00
_cell.angle_gamma   90.00
#
_symmetry.space_group_name_H-M   'P 1'
#
loop_
_entity.id
_entity.type
_entity.pdbx_description
1 polymer ?
#
loop_
_entity_poly.entity_id
_entity_poly.type
_entity_poly.pdbx_seq_one_letter_code
_entity_poly.pdbx_strand_id
1 'polypeptide(L)'
;MHELGIIVHVMRTVEDVAAENNLTEIRSVTCEIGEVSGVVPEYMTDCWGYARSRSELLKDSELKIEIIPGAVSYTHLRAHET
;
A
#
# COMPACT_ATOMS: atom_id res chain seq x y z
N MET A 1 -3.03 -16.23 -2.30
CA MET A 1 -2.27 -15.18 -1.63
C MET A 1 -3.21 -14.23 -0.90
N HIS A 2 -2.76 -13.66 0.19
CA HIS A 2 -3.64 -12.87 1.07
C HIS A 2 -3.49 -11.39 0.80
N GLU A 3 -3.96 -10.93 -0.36
CA GLU A 3 -3.81 -9.54 -0.77
C GLU A 3 -4.46 -8.57 0.21
N LEU A 4 -5.62 -8.91 0.74
CA LEU A 4 -6.28 -8.05 1.72
C LEU A 4 -5.42 -7.90 2.98
N GLY A 5 -4.81 -8.99 3.45
CA GLY A 5 -3.91 -8.94 4.60
C GLY A 5 -2.71 -8.04 4.36
N ILE A 6 -2.14 -8.11 3.16
CA ILE A 6 -1.03 -7.24 2.76
C ILE A 6 -1.49 -5.78 2.78
N ILE A 7 -2.64 -5.49 2.21
CA ILE A 7 -3.18 -4.12 2.15
C ILE A 7 -3.46 -3.57 3.55
N VAL A 8 -4.01 -4.39 4.45
CA VAL A 8 -4.24 -3.97 5.83
C VAL A 8 -2.91 -3.63 6.51
N HIS A 9 -1.88 -4.45 6.28
CA HIS A 9 -0.55 -4.19 6.84
C HIS A 9 0.03 -2.89 6.26
N VAL A 10 -0.09 -2.69 4.96
CA VAL A 10 0.37 -1.46 4.28
C VAL A 10 -0.32 -0.24 4.89
N MET A 11 -1.64 -0.30 5.02
CA MET A 11 -2.43 0.79 5.57
C MET A 11 -1.97 1.15 6.98
N ARG A 12 -1.78 0.15 7.83
CA ARG A 12 -1.34 0.38 9.21
C ARG A 12 0.05 0.98 9.27
N THR A 13 0.96 0.48 8.43
CA THR A 13 2.33 0.99 8.38
C THR A 13 2.34 2.45 7.97
N VAL A 14 1.56 2.81 6.96
CA VAL A 14 1.47 4.20 6.48
C VAL A 14 0.84 5.09 7.56
N GLU A 15 -0.19 4.60 8.23
CA GLU A 15 -0.82 5.37 9.30
C GLU A 15 0.14 5.63 10.45
N ASP A 16 0.97 4.64 10.80
CA ASP A 16 1.97 4.82 11.86
C ASP A 16 3.01 5.85 11.48
N VAL A 17 3.52 5.79 10.25
CA VAL A 17 4.50 6.76 9.75
C VAL A 17 3.88 8.16 9.72
N ALA A 18 2.64 8.26 9.28
CA ALA A 18 1.95 9.55 9.23
C ALA A 18 1.79 10.15 10.63
N ALA A 19 1.44 9.32 11.61
CA ALA A 19 1.29 9.78 12.99
C ALA A 19 2.62 10.28 13.55
N GLU A 20 3.71 9.57 13.27
CA GLU A 20 5.04 9.97 13.73
C GLU A 20 5.50 11.29 13.12
N ASN A 21 5.03 11.60 11.92
CA ASN A 21 5.45 12.80 11.18
C ASN A 21 4.38 13.87 11.11
N ASN A 22 3.29 13.71 11.84
CA ASN A 22 2.18 14.67 11.89
C ASN A 22 1.57 14.95 10.51
N LEU A 23 1.47 13.92 9.68
CA LEU A 23 0.87 14.04 8.35
C LEU A 23 -0.63 13.88 8.47
N THR A 24 -1.37 14.66 7.70
CA THR A 24 -2.84 14.61 7.73
C THR A 24 -3.44 14.05 6.44
N GLU A 25 -2.61 13.92 5.40
CA GLU A 25 -3.07 13.40 4.12
C GLU A 25 -1.94 12.68 3.41
N ILE A 26 -2.27 11.56 2.79
CA ILE A 26 -1.34 10.83 1.92
C ILE A 26 -1.97 10.76 0.54
N ARG A 27 -1.25 11.17 -0.49
CA ARG A 27 -1.75 11.16 -1.86
C ARG A 27 -1.52 9.85 -2.58
N SER A 28 -0.39 9.22 -2.33
CA SER A 28 -0.10 7.93 -2.97
C SER A 28 0.78 7.09 -2.09
N VAL A 29 0.67 5.79 -2.28
CA VAL A 29 1.52 4.80 -1.63
C VAL A 29 2.06 3.91 -2.74
N THR A 30 3.37 3.74 -2.80
CA THR A 30 4.01 2.84 -3.76
C THR A 30 4.43 1.58 -3.04
N CYS A 31 4.01 0.44 -3.58
CA CYS A 31 4.31 -0.86 -3.02
C CYS A 31 5.16 -1.63 -4.04
N GLU A 32 6.38 -2.03 -3.64
CA GLU A 32 7.25 -2.83 -4.49
C GLU A 32 7.02 -4.30 -4.21
N ILE A 33 6.66 -5.05 -5.23
CA ILE A 33 6.25 -6.45 -5.11
C ILE A 33 7.14 -7.29 -6.00
N GLY A 34 7.68 -8.37 -5.43
CA GLY A 34 8.47 -9.31 -6.22
C GLY A 34 7.61 -10.06 -7.23
N GLU A 35 8.14 -10.21 -8.43
CA GLU A 35 7.45 -10.89 -9.52
C GLU A 35 7.00 -12.29 -9.15
N VAL A 36 7.78 -12.99 -8.33
CA VAL A 36 7.55 -14.39 -7.96
C VAL A 36 6.88 -14.53 -6.60
N SER A 37 6.35 -13.45 -6.04
CA SER A 37 5.72 -13.47 -4.71
C SER A 37 4.34 -14.15 -4.71
N GLY A 38 3.72 -14.28 -5.86
CA GLY A 38 2.37 -14.84 -5.98
C GLY A 38 1.26 -13.82 -5.70
N VAL A 39 1.62 -12.56 -5.49
CA VAL A 39 0.63 -11.48 -5.27
C VAL A 39 0.03 -11.07 -6.60
N VAL A 40 -1.30 -10.87 -6.62
CA VAL A 40 -2.02 -10.44 -7.82
C VAL A 40 -2.29 -8.94 -7.71
N PRO A 41 -1.64 -8.10 -8.55
CA PRO A 41 -1.76 -6.64 -8.44
C PRO A 41 -3.20 -6.12 -8.54
N GLU A 42 -4.01 -6.70 -9.40
CA GLU A 42 -5.40 -6.26 -9.55
C GLU A 42 -6.19 -6.43 -8.26
N TYR A 43 -5.94 -7.51 -7.54
CA TYR A 43 -6.59 -7.76 -6.26
C TYR A 43 -6.13 -6.77 -5.20
N MET A 44 -4.85 -6.40 -5.24
CA MET A 44 -4.34 -5.39 -4.31
C MET A 44 -5.00 -4.04 -4.55
N THR A 45 -5.17 -3.66 -5.81
CA THR A 45 -5.83 -2.41 -6.16
C THR A 45 -7.27 -2.40 -5.68
N ASP A 46 -7.99 -3.51 -5.85
CA ASP A 46 -9.36 -3.64 -5.37
C ASP A 46 -9.43 -3.55 -3.84
N CYS A 47 -8.51 -4.23 -3.17
CA CYS A 47 -8.45 -4.19 -1.70
C CYS A 47 -8.11 -2.79 -1.20
N TRP A 48 -7.26 -2.06 -1.92
CA TRP A 48 -6.92 -0.69 -1.55
C TRP A 48 -8.13 0.23 -1.62
N GLY A 49 -8.95 0.10 -2.66
CA GLY A 49 -10.17 0.87 -2.79
C GLY A 49 -11.11 0.67 -1.60
N TYR A 50 -11.19 -0.56 -1.11
CA TYR A 50 -11.97 -0.87 0.08
C TYR A 50 -11.32 -0.28 1.35
N ALA A 51 -10.03 -0.53 1.53
CA ALA A 51 -9.33 -0.14 2.74
C ALA A 51 -9.25 1.37 2.91
N ARG A 52 -8.92 2.10 1.83
CA ARG A 52 -8.77 3.56 1.91
C ARG A 52 -10.07 4.27 2.28
N SER A 53 -11.22 3.67 1.93
CA SER A 53 -12.51 4.27 2.26
C SER A 53 -12.76 4.31 3.78
N ARG A 54 -11.97 3.56 4.54
CA ARG A 54 -12.11 3.48 5.99
C ARG A 54 -11.07 4.32 6.74
N SER A 55 -10.25 5.10 6.01
CA SER A 55 -9.21 5.91 6.62
C SER A 55 -9.30 7.34 6.09
N GLU A 56 -9.43 8.29 7.01
CA GLU A 56 -9.44 9.71 6.63
C GLU A 56 -8.11 10.11 5.98
N LEU A 57 -7.01 9.55 6.47
CA LEU A 57 -5.69 9.83 5.94
C LEU A 57 -5.54 9.38 4.50
N LEU A 58 -6.12 8.23 4.15
CA LEU A 58 -5.87 7.54 2.88
C LEU A 58 -7.03 7.60 1.89
N LYS A 59 -8.14 8.24 2.25
CA LYS A 59 -9.38 8.16 1.48
C LYS A 59 -9.25 8.58 0.02
N ASP A 60 -8.34 9.50 -0.27
CA ASP A 60 -8.11 9.99 -1.63
C ASP A 60 -6.77 9.51 -2.20
N SER A 61 -6.16 8.53 -1.54
CA SER A 61 -4.85 8.04 -1.95
C SER A 61 -4.93 7.07 -3.11
N GLU A 62 -3.85 7.00 -3.87
CA GLU A 62 -3.67 6.07 -4.97
C GLU A 62 -2.62 5.03 -4.59
N LEU A 63 -2.90 3.77 -4.87
CA LEU A 63 -1.91 2.71 -4.70
C LEU A 63 -1.19 2.51 -6.03
N LYS A 64 0.14 2.61 -5.99
CA LYS A 64 1.00 2.34 -7.12
C LYS A 64 1.76 1.06 -6.83
N ILE A 65 1.82 0.16 -7.80
CA ILE A 65 2.48 -1.12 -7.64
C ILE A 65 3.62 -1.20 -8.62
N GLU A 66 4.82 -1.48 -8.10
CA GLU A 66 6.01 -1.71 -8.91
C GLU A 66 6.41 -3.17 -8.78
N ILE A 67 6.53 -3.84 -9.91
CA ILE A 67 6.93 -5.25 -9.93
C ILE A 67 8.45 -5.33 -10.07
N ILE A 68 9.08 -6.04 -9.14
CA ILE A 68 10.52 -6.23 -9.14
C ILE A 68 10.81 -7.59 -9.77
N PRO A 69 11.43 -7.63 -10.95
CA PRO A 69 11.69 -8.89 -11.66
C PRO A 69 12.54 -9.86 -10.83
N GLY A 70 12.14 -11.12 -10.81
CA GLY A 70 12.89 -12.19 -10.16
C GLY A 70 12.87 -12.21 -8.65
N ALA A 71 12.30 -11.21 -8.00
CA ALA A 71 12.25 -11.15 -6.55
C ALA A 71 11.06 -11.93 -5.99
N VAL A 72 11.22 -12.45 -4.77
CA VAL A 72 10.19 -13.26 -4.12
C VAL A 72 9.44 -12.55 -3.00
N SER A 73 9.89 -11.36 -2.63
CA SER A 73 9.27 -10.61 -1.53
C SER A 73 8.61 -9.32 -2.03
N TYR A 74 7.77 -8.71 -1.17
CA TYR A 74 7.04 -7.52 -1.54
C TYR A 74 7.46 -6.28 -0.73
N THR A 75 8.48 -6.35 0.01
CA THR A 75 8.72 -5.64 1.26
C THR A 75 8.97 -4.14 1.24
N HIS A 76 8.97 -3.46 0.12
CA HIS A 76 9.22 -2.02 0.13
C HIS A 76 7.96 -1.19 -0.06
N LEU A 77 7.80 -0.21 0.85
CA LEU A 77 6.69 0.73 0.79
C LEU A 77 7.24 2.15 0.73
N ARG A 78 6.64 2.98 -0.12
CA ARG A 78 6.94 4.40 -0.17
C ARG A 78 5.63 5.16 -0.16
N ALA A 79 5.47 6.07 0.79
CA ALA A 79 4.29 6.91 0.90
C ALA A 79 4.62 8.31 0.46
N HIS A 80 3.77 8.89 -0.37
CA HIS A 80 3.94 10.26 -0.84
C HIS A 80 2.81 11.12 -0.30
N GLU A 81 3.19 12.18 0.38
CA GLU A 81 2.27 13.12 0.98
C GLU A 81 2.13 14.38 0.14
N THR A 82 1.15 15.15 0.48
CA THR A 82 0.96 16.46 -0.12
C THR A 82 1.75 17.50 0.65
#